data_ebe7500575ced48454db90d48a66e95e
#
_entry.id   ebe7500575ced48454db90d48a66e95e
#
_cell.length_a   1.000
_cell.length_b   1.000
_cell.length_c   1.000
_cell.angle_alpha   90.00
_cell.angle_beta   90.00
_cell.angle_gamma   90.00
#
_symmetry.space_group_name_H-M   'P 1'
#
loop_
_entity.id
_entity.type
_entity.pdbx_description
1 polymer ?
#
loop_
_entity_poly.entity_id
_entity_poly.type
_entity_poly.pdbx_seq_one_letter_code
_entity_poly.pdbx_strand_id
1 'polypeptide(L)'
;MKKTVFLSIAFLFAMTSSFSQSSCSKFYPLDEGSSFQYTMYDKKGKPDGVTDYTISKVTDSGDATTATMQLKFTDKKGKDVFNTDYSFTCTGEGIKIDYNSILPKAMLEQFKDMEYEITGTDIEIPNDLSVGKELEDANVNMAISMAGVKMDMAVNMINRKVEKKESVTTPAGTFDCYVVYGDNESKTMGTSQVFPSRQWLAEGVGMVKQETYKRNGDLMSSMALTEYSK
;
A
#
# COMPACT_ATOMS: atom_id res chain seq x y z
N MET A 1 -48.87 -52.59 -33.07
CA MET A 1 -47.77 -52.72 -32.14
C MET A 1 -46.87 -51.52 -32.32
N LYS A 2 -47.02 -50.49 -31.47
CA LYS A 2 -46.20 -49.28 -31.50
C LYS A 2 -45.06 -49.40 -30.48
N LYS A 3 -43.82 -49.43 -30.93
CA LYS A 3 -42.63 -49.45 -30.10
C LYS A 3 -42.27 -47.99 -29.73
N THR A 4 -42.44 -47.67 -28.48
CA THR A 4 -42.03 -46.40 -27.87
C THR A 4 -40.55 -46.50 -27.50
N VAL A 5 -39.70 -45.69 -28.15
CA VAL A 5 -38.27 -45.57 -27.81
C VAL A 5 -38.15 -44.49 -26.75
N PHE A 6 -37.78 -44.83 -25.53
CA PHE A 6 -37.40 -43.90 -24.49
C PHE A 6 -35.97 -43.43 -24.71
N LEU A 7 -35.82 -42.14 -25.06
CA LEU A 7 -34.51 -41.47 -25.20
C LEU A 7 -34.16 -40.88 -23.85
N SER A 8 -33.30 -41.58 -23.08
CA SER A 8 -32.76 -41.07 -21.80
C SER A 8 -31.67 -40.04 -22.10
N ILE A 9 -31.98 -38.76 -21.91
CA ILE A 9 -30.99 -37.66 -21.93
C ILE A 9 -30.31 -37.64 -20.55
N ALA A 10 -29.08 -38.17 -20.48
CA ALA A 10 -28.22 -38.01 -19.30
C ALA A 10 -27.67 -36.57 -19.30
N PHE A 11 -28.18 -35.76 -18.39
CA PHE A 11 -27.68 -34.37 -18.16
C PHE A 11 -26.38 -34.47 -17.33
N LEU A 12 -25.23 -34.44 -17.98
CA LEU A 12 -23.94 -34.33 -17.30
C LEU A 12 -23.84 -32.93 -16.67
N PHE A 13 -24.09 -32.87 -15.37
CA PHE A 13 -23.82 -31.67 -14.57
C PHE A 13 -22.29 -31.58 -14.39
N ALA A 14 -21.61 -30.84 -15.24
CA ALA A 14 -20.22 -30.48 -15.05
C ALA A 14 -20.12 -29.53 -13.83
N MET A 15 -19.81 -30.09 -12.65
CA MET A 15 -19.42 -29.32 -11.49
C MET A 15 -18.07 -28.66 -11.81
N THR A 16 -18.11 -27.42 -12.29
CA THR A 16 -16.92 -26.56 -12.29
C THR A 16 -16.63 -26.22 -10.83
N SER A 17 -15.68 -26.95 -10.25
CA SER A 17 -15.05 -26.59 -8.99
C SER A 17 -14.33 -25.25 -9.22
N SER A 18 -15.02 -24.15 -8.90
CA SER A 18 -14.33 -22.86 -8.75
C SER A 18 -13.38 -23.03 -7.56
N PHE A 19 -12.13 -23.30 -7.83
CA PHE A 19 -11.09 -23.11 -6.84
C PHE A 19 -11.09 -21.59 -6.56
N SER A 20 -11.76 -21.19 -5.48
CA SER A 20 -11.50 -19.92 -4.84
C SER A 20 -10.03 -19.99 -4.42
N GLN A 21 -9.15 -19.41 -5.23
CA GLN A 21 -7.81 -19.10 -4.78
C GLN A 21 -8.01 -18.19 -3.57
N SER A 22 -7.75 -18.71 -2.36
CA SER A 22 -7.70 -17.87 -1.19
C SER A 22 -6.65 -16.81 -1.48
N SER A 23 -7.09 -15.56 -1.64
CA SER A 23 -6.15 -14.48 -1.90
C SER A 23 -5.16 -14.47 -0.74
N CYS A 24 -3.88 -14.52 -1.05
CA CYS A 24 -2.79 -14.50 -0.09
C CYS A 24 -2.92 -13.33 0.88
N SER A 25 -3.40 -12.17 0.39
CA SER A 25 -3.67 -10.99 1.18
C SER A 25 -5.18 -10.75 1.32
N LYS A 26 -5.62 -10.49 2.55
CA LYS A 26 -6.99 -10.13 2.85
C LYS A 26 -7.31 -8.68 2.45
N PHE A 27 -6.33 -7.78 2.53
CA PHE A 27 -6.52 -6.36 2.30
C PHE A 27 -6.19 -5.96 0.87
N TYR A 28 -5.01 -6.25 0.38
CA TYR A 28 -4.58 -5.81 -0.95
C TYR A 28 -4.83 -6.89 -1.99
N PRO A 29 -5.49 -6.56 -3.11
CA PRO A 29 -5.57 -7.48 -4.24
C PRO A 29 -4.16 -7.66 -4.84
N LEU A 30 -3.90 -8.86 -5.34
CA LEU A 30 -2.65 -9.22 -6.01
C LEU A 30 -2.92 -9.59 -7.47
N ASP A 31 -3.94 -8.96 -8.07
CA ASP A 31 -4.32 -9.24 -9.46
C ASP A 31 -3.60 -8.26 -10.40
N GLU A 32 -2.87 -8.81 -11.39
CA GLU A 32 -2.20 -8.01 -12.41
C GLU A 32 -3.22 -7.19 -13.21
N GLY A 33 -2.92 -5.91 -13.42
CA GLY A 33 -3.80 -4.94 -14.04
C GLY A 33 -4.70 -4.17 -13.08
N SER A 34 -4.81 -4.58 -11.81
CA SER A 34 -5.54 -3.78 -10.80
C SER A 34 -4.95 -2.39 -10.69
N SER A 35 -5.81 -1.39 -10.63
CA SER A 35 -5.42 0.02 -10.58
C SER A 35 -6.14 0.78 -9.48
N PHE A 36 -5.43 1.76 -8.91
CA PHE A 36 -5.91 2.62 -7.83
C PHE A 36 -5.48 4.04 -8.13
N GLN A 37 -6.41 4.97 -8.08
CA GLN A 37 -6.10 6.38 -8.14
C GLN A 37 -6.41 7.05 -6.80
N TYR A 38 -5.47 7.84 -6.32
CA TYR A 38 -5.65 8.64 -5.11
C TYR A 38 -5.48 10.11 -5.41
N THR A 39 -6.40 10.93 -4.92
CA THR A 39 -6.22 12.38 -4.89
C THR A 39 -5.64 12.79 -3.54
N MET A 40 -4.57 13.54 -3.59
CA MET A 40 -3.96 14.20 -2.43
C MET A 40 -4.60 15.57 -2.22
N TYR A 41 -4.82 15.92 -0.95
CA TYR A 41 -5.43 17.18 -0.55
C TYR A 41 -4.53 17.91 0.45
N ASP A 42 -4.45 19.22 0.32
CA ASP A 42 -3.80 20.10 1.31
C ASP A 42 -4.63 20.18 2.61
N LYS A 43 -4.10 20.86 3.61
CA LYS A 43 -4.77 21.09 4.92
C LYS A 43 -6.12 21.81 4.82
N LYS A 44 -6.46 22.41 3.67
CA LYS A 44 -7.74 23.10 3.41
C LYS A 44 -8.69 22.23 2.57
N GLY A 45 -8.34 20.98 2.29
CA GLY A 45 -9.11 20.08 1.46
C GLY A 45 -9.06 20.41 -0.04
N LYS A 46 -8.10 21.21 -0.51
CA LYS A 46 -7.92 21.47 -1.93
C LYS A 46 -7.02 20.40 -2.56
N PRO A 47 -7.36 19.90 -3.76
CA PRO A 47 -6.50 18.97 -4.48
C PRO A 47 -5.08 19.54 -4.68
N ASP A 48 -4.07 18.74 -4.37
CA ASP A 48 -2.65 19.11 -4.48
C ASP A 48 -1.86 18.16 -5.39
N GLY A 49 -2.44 17.03 -5.77
CA GLY A 49 -1.89 16.09 -6.73
C GLY A 49 -2.70 14.81 -6.83
N VAL A 50 -2.34 13.97 -7.80
CA VAL A 50 -2.95 12.66 -8.03
C VAL A 50 -1.83 11.62 -8.08
N THR A 51 -2.07 10.48 -7.47
CA THR A 51 -1.18 9.33 -7.55
C THR A 51 -1.93 8.14 -8.15
N ASP A 52 -1.43 7.64 -9.26
CA ASP A 52 -1.91 6.43 -9.91
C ASP A 52 -1.01 5.27 -9.53
N TYR A 53 -1.61 4.15 -9.15
CA TYR A 53 -0.95 2.89 -8.88
C TYR A 53 -1.51 1.82 -9.80
N THR A 54 -0.64 0.97 -10.36
CA THR A 54 -1.04 -0.16 -11.18
C THR A 54 -0.19 -1.37 -10.82
N ILE A 55 -0.83 -2.52 -10.55
CA ILE A 55 -0.12 -3.79 -10.40
C ILE A 55 0.32 -4.23 -11.78
N SER A 56 1.61 -4.08 -12.07
CA SER A 56 2.18 -4.33 -13.39
C SER A 56 2.65 -5.76 -13.60
N LYS A 57 2.92 -6.47 -12.50
CA LYS A 57 3.41 -7.86 -12.53
C LYS A 57 3.09 -8.58 -11.24
N VAL A 58 2.68 -9.82 -11.34
CA VAL A 58 2.52 -10.75 -10.22
C VAL A 58 3.35 -12.00 -10.47
N THR A 59 4.11 -12.44 -9.48
CA THR A 59 4.95 -13.64 -9.57
C THR A 59 4.69 -14.51 -8.35
N ASP A 60 4.30 -15.76 -8.59
CA ASP A 60 4.10 -16.76 -7.54
C ASP A 60 5.34 -17.67 -7.48
N SER A 61 5.91 -17.83 -6.30
CA SER A 61 7.04 -18.73 -6.02
C SER A 61 6.64 -19.96 -5.20
N GLY A 62 5.33 -20.20 -4.99
CA GLY A 62 4.79 -21.29 -4.19
C GLY A 62 4.64 -20.91 -2.71
N ASP A 63 5.68 -20.43 -2.08
CA ASP A 63 5.67 -20.02 -0.67
C ASP A 63 5.29 -18.53 -0.50
N ALA A 64 5.43 -17.73 -1.56
CA ALA A 64 5.16 -16.30 -1.55
C ALA A 64 4.70 -15.80 -2.91
N THR A 65 3.78 -14.85 -2.92
CA THR A 65 3.35 -14.12 -4.11
C THR A 65 3.90 -12.70 -4.02
N THR A 66 4.68 -12.30 -5.02
CA THR A 66 5.25 -10.94 -5.12
C THR A 66 4.54 -10.16 -6.22
N ALA A 67 4.05 -8.98 -5.89
CA ALA A 67 3.48 -8.03 -6.84
C ALA A 67 4.39 -6.81 -6.99
N THR A 68 4.59 -6.39 -8.25
CA THR A 68 5.24 -5.12 -8.57
C THR A 68 4.17 -4.09 -8.88
N MET A 69 4.21 -2.98 -8.19
CA MET A 69 3.30 -1.87 -8.34
C MET A 69 4.03 -0.67 -8.95
N GLN A 70 3.52 -0.17 -10.06
CA GLN A 70 3.96 1.08 -10.67
C GLN A 70 3.20 2.23 -10.03
N LEU A 71 3.92 3.27 -9.65
CA LEU A 71 3.40 4.48 -9.06
C LEU A 71 3.75 5.67 -9.96
N LYS A 72 2.75 6.46 -10.33
CA LYS A 72 2.91 7.72 -11.05
C LYS A 72 2.31 8.84 -10.23
N PHE A 73 3.08 9.89 -9.94
CA PHE A 73 2.60 11.09 -9.25
C PHE A 73 2.54 12.27 -10.20
N THR A 74 1.37 12.92 -10.22
CA THR A 74 1.06 14.11 -11.02
C THR A 74 0.68 15.26 -10.07
N ASP A 75 1.32 16.42 -10.21
CA ASP A 75 1.03 17.59 -9.37
C ASP A 75 -0.32 18.22 -9.73
N LYS A 76 -0.76 19.20 -8.92
CA LYS A 76 -2.02 19.95 -9.13
C LYS A 76 -2.10 20.73 -10.45
N LYS A 77 -1.00 20.87 -11.20
CA LYS A 77 -0.96 21.50 -12.51
C LYS A 77 -1.02 20.50 -13.65
N GLY A 78 -1.13 19.21 -13.34
CA GLY A 78 -1.12 18.12 -14.32
C GLY A 78 0.27 17.75 -14.83
N LYS A 79 1.34 18.19 -14.15
CA LYS A 79 2.70 17.83 -14.51
C LYS A 79 3.11 16.53 -13.84
N ASP A 80 3.62 15.58 -14.60
CA ASP A 80 4.25 14.38 -14.07
C ASP A 80 5.52 14.77 -13.30
N VAL A 81 5.55 14.41 -12.01
CA VAL A 81 6.65 14.74 -11.10
C VAL A 81 7.61 13.59 -10.98
N PHE A 82 7.09 12.38 -10.77
CA PHE A 82 7.90 11.16 -10.73
C PHE A 82 7.09 9.91 -11.08
N ASN A 83 7.81 8.88 -11.52
CA ASN A 83 7.33 7.54 -11.74
C ASN A 83 8.30 6.57 -11.09
N THR A 84 7.82 5.58 -10.36
CA THR A 84 8.64 4.58 -9.67
C THR A 84 7.90 3.27 -9.54
N ASP A 85 8.65 2.19 -9.37
CA ASP A 85 8.09 0.88 -9.05
C ASP A 85 8.47 0.51 -7.62
N TYR A 86 7.59 -0.22 -6.95
CA TYR A 86 7.90 -0.89 -5.71
C TYR A 86 7.27 -2.28 -5.67
N SER A 87 7.82 -3.14 -4.84
CA SER A 87 7.33 -4.51 -4.70
C SER A 87 6.76 -4.73 -3.30
N PHE A 88 5.74 -5.53 -3.25
CA PHE A 88 5.24 -6.09 -2.00
C PHE A 88 5.05 -7.59 -2.14
N THR A 89 5.30 -8.30 -1.05
CA THR A 89 5.28 -9.75 -1.00
C THR A 89 4.22 -10.21 -0.02
N CYS A 90 3.46 -11.21 -0.40
CA CYS A 90 2.48 -11.88 0.44
C CYS A 90 2.92 -13.32 0.74
N THR A 91 2.88 -13.71 2.02
CA THR A 91 3.26 -15.05 2.50
C THR A 91 2.10 -15.81 3.14
N GLY A 92 0.83 -15.38 2.92
CA GLY A 92 -0.37 -15.95 3.53
C GLY A 92 -0.74 -15.37 4.90
N GLU A 93 0.19 -14.75 5.61
CA GLU A 93 -0.06 -14.06 6.88
C GLU A 93 -0.43 -12.58 6.69
N GLY A 94 -0.16 -12.03 5.52
CA GLY A 94 -0.36 -10.63 5.17
C GLY A 94 0.60 -10.18 4.08
N ILE A 95 0.74 -8.88 3.92
CA ILE A 95 1.71 -8.31 2.99
C ILE A 95 2.88 -7.67 3.72
N LYS A 96 4.03 -7.71 3.06
CA LYS A 96 5.26 -7.00 3.41
C LYS A 96 5.64 -6.06 2.27
N ILE A 97 5.74 -4.78 2.56
CA ILE A 97 6.21 -3.76 1.62
C ILE A 97 7.70 -3.56 1.89
N ASP A 98 8.51 -3.81 0.89
CA ASP A 98 9.97 -3.69 0.95
C ASP A 98 10.38 -2.28 1.40
N TYR A 99 11.17 -2.17 2.46
CA TYR A 99 11.66 -0.91 3.00
C TYR A 99 12.44 -0.08 1.98
N ASN A 100 13.12 -0.71 1.01
CA ASN A 100 13.79 -0.01 -0.08
C ASN A 100 12.81 0.79 -0.95
N SER A 101 11.55 0.38 -0.97
CA SER A 101 10.48 1.06 -1.72
C SER A 101 9.99 2.35 -1.07
N ILE A 102 10.33 2.58 0.21
CA ILE A 102 9.92 3.79 0.95
C ILE A 102 10.66 5.03 0.43
N LEU A 103 11.89 4.85 -0.06
CA LEU A 103 12.70 5.93 -0.60
C LEU A 103 12.43 6.10 -2.10
N PRO A 104 11.95 7.27 -2.56
CA PRO A 104 11.71 7.51 -3.98
C PRO A 104 13.00 7.38 -4.81
N LYS A 105 12.94 6.65 -5.94
CA LYS A 105 14.08 6.51 -6.87
C LYS A 105 14.67 7.86 -7.27
N ALA A 106 13.82 8.88 -7.50
CA ALA A 106 14.27 10.24 -7.81
C ALA A 106 15.12 10.87 -6.70
N MET A 107 14.91 10.48 -5.44
CA MET A 107 15.75 10.89 -4.32
C MET A 107 17.10 10.17 -4.38
N LEU A 108 17.11 8.86 -4.65
CA LEU A 108 18.34 8.06 -4.76
C LEU A 108 19.22 8.52 -5.92
N GLU A 109 18.63 8.93 -7.04
CA GLU A 109 19.36 9.49 -8.18
C GLU A 109 20.21 10.73 -7.83
N GLN A 110 19.82 11.49 -6.79
CA GLN A 110 20.60 12.65 -6.33
C GLN A 110 21.93 12.21 -5.65
N PHE A 111 22.00 10.97 -5.20
CA PHE A 111 23.15 10.38 -4.48
C PHE A 111 23.88 9.32 -5.29
N LYS A 112 23.52 9.10 -6.58
CA LYS A 112 24.10 8.03 -7.42
C LYS A 112 25.63 8.06 -7.57
N ASP A 113 26.22 9.25 -7.46
CA ASP A 113 27.68 9.45 -7.54
C ASP A 113 28.36 9.43 -6.16
N MET A 114 27.62 9.10 -5.09
CA MET A 114 28.09 9.00 -3.72
C MET A 114 28.02 7.55 -3.25
N GLU A 115 28.87 7.20 -2.28
CA GLU A 115 28.73 5.94 -1.59
C GLU A 115 27.58 6.04 -0.58
N TYR A 116 26.57 5.18 -0.70
CA TYR A 116 25.48 5.10 0.26
C TYR A 116 25.08 3.67 0.57
N GLU A 117 24.57 3.47 1.75
CA GLU A 117 24.00 2.21 2.23
C GLU A 117 22.56 2.44 2.69
N ILE A 118 21.65 1.53 2.31
CA ILE A 118 20.25 1.53 2.76
C ILE A 118 20.03 0.28 3.57
N THR A 119 19.48 0.43 4.78
CA THR A 119 19.07 -0.66 5.67
C THR A 119 17.69 -0.38 6.22
N GLY A 120 16.95 -1.42 6.64
CA GLY A 120 15.64 -1.19 7.22
C GLY A 120 14.88 -2.46 7.55
N THR A 121 13.61 -2.27 7.90
CA THR A 121 12.61 -3.32 8.11
C THR A 121 11.38 -3.03 7.27
N ASP A 122 10.79 -4.08 6.72
CA ASP A 122 9.61 -3.98 5.86
C ASP A 122 8.38 -3.47 6.62
N ILE A 123 7.45 -2.84 5.90
CA ILE A 123 6.15 -2.49 6.45
C ILE A 123 5.25 -3.72 6.35
N GLU A 124 4.84 -4.26 7.48
CA GLU A 124 3.92 -5.40 7.53
C GLU A 124 2.47 -4.95 7.75
N ILE A 125 1.55 -5.58 6.99
CA ILE A 125 0.10 -5.45 7.16
C ILE A 125 -0.47 -6.86 7.24
N PRO A 126 -0.71 -7.39 8.45
CA PRO A 126 -1.19 -8.75 8.64
C PRO A 126 -2.66 -8.91 8.27
N ASN A 127 -3.05 -10.12 7.88
CA ASN A 127 -4.42 -10.46 7.51
C ASN A 127 -5.39 -10.43 8.70
N ASP A 128 -4.91 -10.56 9.94
CA ASP A 128 -5.69 -10.70 11.16
C ASP A 128 -5.83 -9.38 11.94
N LEU A 129 -6.00 -8.24 11.24
CA LEU A 129 -6.24 -6.96 11.90
C LEU A 129 -7.44 -7.04 12.85
N SER A 130 -7.27 -6.51 14.06
CA SER A 130 -8.32 -6.39 15.07
C SER A 130 -8.11 -5.12 15.90
N VAL A 131 -9.20 -4.51 16.36
CA VAL A 131 -9.12 -3.28 17.17
C VAL A 131 -8.26 -3.52 18.42
N GLY A 132 -7.30 -2.66 18.63
CA GLY A 132 -6.34 -2.75 19.71
C GLY A 132 -5.05 -3.50 19.38
N LYS A 133 -4.98 -4.18 18.22
CA LYS A 133 -3.76 -4.87 17.78
C LYS A 133 -2.67 -3.86 17.49
N GLU A 134 -1.51 -4.05 18.11
CA GLU A 134 -0.26 -3.38 17.76
C GLU A 134 0.36 -4.05 16.54
N LEU A 135 0.97 -3.26 15.68
CA LEU A 135 1.65 -3.72 14.48
C LEU A 135 3.14 -3.46 14.62
N GLU A 136 3.94 -4.30 13.99
CA GLU A 136 5.40 -4.16 14.01
C GLU A 136 5.81 -2.79 13.45
N ASP A 137 6.80 -2.18 14.07
CA ASP A 137 7.44 -0.97 13.59
C ASP A 137 8.21 -1.26 12.29
N ALA A 138 8.26 -0.25 11.42
CA ALA A 138 9.04 -0.32 10.18
C ALA A 138 9.99 0.87 10.11
N ASN A 139 11.13 0.68 9.45
CA ASN A 139 12.09 1.76 9.27
C ASN A 139 12.86 1.62 7.95
N VAL A 140 13.38 2.75 7.49
CA VAL A 140 14.42 2.81 6.47
C VAL A 140 15.47 3.81 6.91
N ASN A 141 16.74 3.39 6.86
CA ASN A 141 17.88 4.22 7.19
C ASN A 141 18.77 4.32 5.93
N MET A 142 19.22 5.51 5.62
CA MET A 142 20.16 5.78 4.54
C MET A 142 21.39 6.50 5.10
N ALA A 143 22.53 5.85 5.02
CA ALA A 143 23.83 6.42 5.38
C ALA A 143 24.56 6.82 4.09
N ILE A 144 24.95 8.08 3.96
CA ILE A 144 25.61 8.64 2.79
C ILE A 144 27.01 9.10 3.20
N SER A 145 28.03 8.71 2.44
CA SER A 145 29.41 9.15 2.63
C SER A 145 29.83 10.12 1.54
N MET A 146 30.19 11.34 1.91
CA MET A 146 30.69 12.35 0.99
C MET A 146 31.94 13.02 1.54
N ALA A 147 33.06 12.86 0.87
CA ALA A 147 34.36 13.46 1.24
C ALA A 147 34.74 13.23 2.73
N GLY A 148 34.45 12.04 3.25
CA GLY A 148 34.75 11.65 4.64
C GLY A 148 33.72 12.14 5.69
N VAL A 149 32.67 12.84 5.27
CA VAL A 149 31.53 13.20 6.13
C VAL A 149 30.42 12.20 5.94
N LYS A 150 29.91 11.63 7.04
CA LYS A 150 28.72 10.78 7.04
C LYS A 150 27.48 11.60 7.31
N MET A 151 26.44 11.38 6.50
CA MET A 151 25.10 11.94 6.70
C MET A 151 24.13 10.78 6.83
N ASP A 152 23.35 10.80 7.91
CA ASP A 152 22.33 9.78 8.17
C ASP A 152 20.94 10.39 7.99
N MET A 153 20.10 9.67 7.27
CA MET A 153 18.67 9.95 7.11
C MET A 153 17.89 8.71 7.53
N ALA A 154 16.79 8.90 8.23
CA ALA A 154 15.93 7.79 8.61
C ALA A 154 14.45 8.19 8.51
N VAL A 155 13.63 7.24 8.11
CA VAL A 155 12.16 7.29 8.25
C VAL A 155 11.74 6.10 9.12
N ASN A 156 11.16 6.38 10.27
CA ASN A 156 10.65 5.37 11.19
C ASN A 156 9.13 5.44 11.23
N MET A 157 8.46 4.32 11.06
CA MET A 157 7.02 4.15 11.24
C MET A 157 6.81 3.39 12.55
N ILE A 158 6.50 4.09 13.61
CA ILE A 158 6.47 3.57 14.98
C ILE A 158 5.10 3.76 15.63
N ASN A 159 4.88 3.10 16.77
CA ASN A 159 3.63 3.19 17.52
C ASN A 159 2.41 2.79 16.69
N ARG A 160 2.57 1.84 15.78
CA ARG A 160 1.55 1.41 14.85
C ARG A 160 0.49 0.56 15.55
N LYS A 161 -0.78 0.95 15.44
CA LYS A 161 -1.88 0.29 16.15
C LYS A 161 -3.20 0.41 15.39
N VAL A 162 -4.01 -0.63 15.42
CA VAL A 162 -5.40 -0.58 14.95
C VAL A 162 -6.26 0.13 16.00
N GLU A 163 -6.67 1.37 15.74
CA GLU A 163 -7.44 2.18 16.69
C GLU A 163 -8.92 1.76 16.76
N LYS A 164 -9.53 1.53 15.60
CA LYS A 164 -10.99 1.29 15.48
C LYS A 164 -11.35 0.67 14.14
N LYS A 165 -12.63 0.27 14.03
CA LYS A 165 -13.33 0.04 12.76
C LYS A 165 -14.30 1.17 12.52
N GLU A 166 -14.40 1.65 11.28
CA GLU A 166 -15.42 2.58 10.87
C GLU A 166 -15.67 2.50 9.35
N SER A 167 -16.85 2.92 8.92
CA SER A 167 -17.16 3.08 7.51
C SER A 167 -16.72 4.47 7.04
N VAL A 168 -16.05 4.53 5.89
CA VAL A 168 -15.60 5.78 5.28
C VAL A 168 -16.07 5.88 3.83
N THR A 169 -16.52 7.07 3.42
CA THR A 169 -16.89 7.36 2.04
C THR A 169 -15.81 8.17 1.37
N THR A 170 -15.38 7.70 0.19
CA THR A 170 -14.46 8.37 -0.73
C THR A 170 -15.14 8.52 -2.09
N PRO A 171 -14.59 9.25 -3.06
CA PRO A 171 -15.14 9.27 -4.42
C PRO A 171 -15.24 7.89 -5.08
N ALA A 172 -14.38 6.93 -4.71
CA ALA A 172 -14.44 5.56 -5.22
C ALA A 172 -15.54 4.69 -4.58
N GLY A 173 -16.17 5.13 -3.49
CA GLY A 173 -17.25 4.39 -2.81
C GLY A 173 -17.21 4.49 -1.30
N THR A 174 -18.03 3.65 -0.66
CA THR A 174 -18.09 3.53 0.81
C THR A 174 -17.51 2.19 1.23
N PHE A 175 -16.62 2.20 2.22
CA PHE A 175 -15.81 1.07 2.63
C PHE A 175 -15.83 0.91 4.15
N ASP A 176 -15.97 -0.32 4.62
CA ASP A 176 -15.75 -0.67 6.02
C ASP A 176 -14.25 -0.92 6.26
N CYS A 177 -13.65 -0.11 7.12
CA CYS A 177 -12.21 -0.04 7.27
C CYS A 177 -11.74 -0.33 8.68
N TYR A 178 -10.56 -0.93 8.79
CA TYR A 178 -9.73 -0.81 9.98
C TYR A 178 -8.92 0.49 9.89
N VAL A 179 -8.90 1.25 10.97
CA VAL A 179 -8.11 2.48 11.06
C VAL A 179 -6.82 2.18 11.80
N VAL A 180 -5.71 2.28 11.10
CA VAL A 180 -4.37 2.10 11.65
C VAL A 180 -3.77 3.47 11.93
N TYR A 181 -3.46 3.73 13.18
CA TYR A 181 -2.65 4.85 13.63
C TYR A 181 -1.16 4.48 13.53
N GLY A 182 -0.31 5.47 13.32
CA GLY A 182 1.15 5.37 13.45
C GLY A 182 1.80 6.74 13.46
N ASP A 183 2.99 6.81 14.02
CA ASP A 183 3.86 7.97 13.99
C ASP A 183 4.92 7.78 12.92
N ASN A 184 4.98 8.71 11.95
CA ASN A 184 6.03 8.75 10.95
C ASN A 184 7.11 9.74 11.44
N GLU A 185 8.23 9.21 11.92
CA GLU A 185 9.37 10.00 12.36
C GLU A 185 10.38 10.13 11.23
N SER A 186 10.67 11.34 10.80
CA SER A 186 11.75 11.64 9.84
C SER A 186 12.94 12.21 10.59
N LYS A 187 14.10 11.58 10.44
CA LYS A 187 15.38 12.05 11.01
C LYS A 187 16.32 12.43 9.88
N THR A 188 16.91 13.62 9.99
CA THR A 188 17.90 14.12 9.02
C THR A 188 18.89 14.99 9.77
N MET A 189 20.18 14.67 9.69
CA MET A 189 21.28 15.48 10.26
C MET A 189 21.06 15.89 11.72
N GLY A 190 20.60 14.96 12.55
CA GLY A 190 20.34 15.19 13.98
C GLY A 190 19.03 15.92 14.33
N THR A 191 18.23 16.29 13.32
CA THR A 191 16.89 16.84 13.53
C THR A 191 15.85 15.74 13.33
N SER A 192 14.88 15.66 14.25
CA SER A 192 13.76 14.71 14.20
C SER A 192 12.43 15.47 14.11
N GLN A 193 11.56 15.03 13.20
CA GLN A 193 10.19 15.50 13.08
C GLN A 193 9.24 14.31 13.07
N VAL A 194 8.17 14.40 13.85
CA VAL A 194 7.15 13.36 13.95
C VAL A 194 5.83 13.86 13.36
N PHE A 195 5.26 13.03 12.48
CA PHE A 195 3.99 13.27 11.81
C PHE A 195 3.04 12.11 12.11
N PRO A 196 2.13 12.27 13.08
CA PRO A 196 1.09 11.27 13.31
C PRO A 196 0.26 11.05 12.05
N SER A 197 -0.14 9.81 11.79
CA SER A 197 -0.96 9.46 10.63
C SER A 197 -2.05 8.45 10.98
N ARG A 198 -3.08 8.42 10.16
CA ARG A 198 -4.12 7.39 10.14
C ARG A 198 -4.30 6.87 8.73
N GLN A 199 -4.39 5.56 8.61
CA GLN A 199 -4.67 4.87 7.35
C GLN A 199 -5.94 4.03 7.51
N TRP A 200 -6.84 4.15 6.57
CA TRP A 200 -8.08 3.36 6.49
C TRP A 200 -7.87 2.23 5.51
N LEU A 201 -7.87 1.00 6.03
CA LEU A 201 -7.64 -0.23 5.26
C LEU A 201 -8.93 -1.01 5.10
N ALA A 202 -9.38 -1.17 3.85
CA ALA A 202 -10.56 -1.96 3.50
C ALA A 202 -10.15 -3.34 2.96
N GLU A 203 -10.91 -4.38 3.33
CA GLU A 203 -10.69 -5.73 2.83
C GLU A 203 -10.88 -5.79 1.31
N GLY A 204 -9.95 -6.41 0.59
CA GLY A 204 -9.96 -6.59 -0.86
C GLY A 204 -9.71 -5.33 -1.70
N VAL A 205 -9.38 -4.20 -1.04
CA VAL A 205 -9.09 -2.91 -1.71
C VAL A 205 -7.74 -2.35 -1.25
N GLY A 206 -7.39 -2.52 0.03
CA GLY A 206 -6.21 -1.92 0.63
C GLY A 206 -6.52 -0.57 1.27
N MET A 207 -5.58 0.36 1.18
CA MET A 207 -5.76 1.70 1.74
C MET A 207 -6.78 2.49 0.90
N VAL A 208 -7.83 3.02 1.53
CA VAL A 208 -8.84 3.86 0.87
C VAL A 208 -8.73 5.33 1.25
N LYS A 209 -8.10 5.61 2.39
CA LYS A 209 -7.86 6.98 2.87
C LYS A 209 -6.61 7.01 3.75
N GLN A 210 -5.92 8.14 3.75
CA GLN A 210 -4.86 8.46 4.69
C GLN A 210 -4.97 9.93 5.12
N GLU A 211 -4.66 10.19 6.38
CA GLU A 211 -4.52 11.53 6.94
C GLU A 211 -3.19 11.65 7.67
N THR A 212 -2.52 12.78 7.50
CA THR A 212 -1.26 13.11 8.17
C THR A 212 -1.45 14.40 8.96
N TYR A 213 -0.94 14.39 10.18
CA TYR A 213 -1.15 15.47 11.14
C TYR A 213 0.18 16.08 11.61
N LYS A 214 0.11 17.31 12.08
CA LYS A 214 1.15 17.89 12.91
C LYS A 214 1.09 17.28 14.32
N ARG A 215 2.16 17.43 15.08
CA ARG A 215 2.22 16.97 16.49
C ARG A 215 1.14 17.59 17.37
N ASN A 216 0.63 18.77 17.05
CA ASN A 216 -0.47 19.43 17.76
C ASN A 216 -1.87 18.95 17.35
N GLY A 217 -1.96 17.98 16.44
CA GLY A 217 -3.21 17.40 15.97
C GLY A 217 -3.83 18.09 14.74
N ASP A 218 -3.26 19.21 14.27
CA ASP A 218 -3.75 19.87 13.06
C ASP A 218 -3.51 19.00 11.82
N LEU A 219 -4.52 18.89 10.95
CA LEU A 219 -4.39 18.20 9.67
C LEU A 219 -3.36 18.90 8.79
N MET A 220 -2.40 18.16 8.27
CA MET A 220 -1.41 18.63 7.30
C MET A 220 -1.83 18.35 5.86
N SER A 221 -2.22 17.10 5.61
CA SER A 221 -2.63 16.61 4.30
C SER A 221 -3.52 15.39 4.47
N SER A 222 -4.29 15.09 3.43
CA SER A 222 -5.00 13.82 3.33
C SER A 222 -4.89 13.26 1.93
N MET A 223 -5.17 11.97 1.80
CA MET A 223 -5.23 11.25 0.54
C MET A 223 -6.47 10.35 0.56
N ALA A 224 -7.22 10.32 -0.52
CA ALA A 224 -8.41 9.49 -0.64
C ALA A 224 -8.42 8.74 -1.98
N LEU A 225 -8.87 7.49 -1.94
CA LEU A 225 -9.10 6.68 -3.14
C LEU A 225 -10.21 7.33 -3.98
N THR A 226 -9.90 7.71 -5.21
CA THR A 226 -10.84 8.38 -6.13
C THR A 226 -11.34 7.45 -7.23
N GLU A 227 -10.49 6.50 -7.66
CA GLU A 227 -10.87 5.46 -8.61
C GLU A 227 -10.22 4.13 -8.23
N TYR A 228 -10.91 3.03 -8.54
CA TYR A 228 -10.44 1.68 -8.30
C TYR A 228 -10.99 0.72 -9.34
N SER A 229 -10.12 -0.11 -9.91
CA SER A 229 -10.48 -1.17 -10.86
C SER A 229 -9.67 -2.45 -10.54
N LYS A 230 -10.35 -3.59 -10.59
CA LYS A 230 -9.76 -4.94 -10.58
C LYS A 230 -9.65 -5.48 -12.00
#